data_fa60a1efe1f276cd34746d0aab7ef7ee
#
_entry.id   fa60a1efe1f276cd34746d0aab7ef7ee
#
_cell.length_a   1.000
_cell.length_b   1.000
_cell.length_c   1.000
_cell.angle_alpha   90.00
_cell.angle_beta   90.00
_cell.angle_gamma   90.00
#
_symmetry.space_group_name_H-M   'P 1'
#
loop_
_entity.id
_entity.type
_entity.pdbx_description
1 polymer ?
#
loop_
_entity_poly.entity_id
_entity_poly.type
_entity_poly.pdbx_seq_one_letter_code
_entity_poly.pdbx_strand_id
1 'polypeptide(L)'
;MDTTTAAGKLFALLDAFGPEQPDFSLAELSMRSGLPKSTSHRILAVLQTWRGVERSVSGRYRQGIKFFELGGLVQDRLRIREVALPYMEDLLATTREMVHLAKLDGTDVLYIERLVSHRSVRSPSRVAGRVPAACTGVGKAILAFSSPDVVKSVIAAGLPALTPYSITNPVQFLETLERIRVLGVSYDSEEASLGLNCVAAPIFNHTGAPVAAMSVSGPVGRLSPEALVPAIRAATLAVGRHLGYQPKAMTVPAAAASS
;
A
#
# COMPACT_ATOMS: atom_id res chain seq x y z
N MET A 1 7.79 -10.53 -17.63
CA MET A 1 7.18 -9.83 -18.79
C MET A 1 7.82 -10.34 -20.06
N ASP A 2 7.04 -10.61 -21.13
CA ASP A 2 7.59 -11.11 -22.40
C ASP A 2 8.28 -9.96 -23.17
N THR A 3 9.60 -9.96 -23.18
CA THR A 3 10.43 -8.95 -23.88
C THR A 3 10.66 -9.28 -25.37
N THR A 4 10.00 -10.30 -25.94
CA THR A 4 10.08 -10.59 -27.37
C THR A 4 9.25 -9.61 -28.19
N THR A 5 8.15 -9.11 -27.63
CA THR A 5 7.25 -8.16 -28.29
C THR A 5 7.72 -6.71 -28.14
N ALA A 6 7.28 -5.82 -29.05
CA ALA A 6 7.57 -4.39 -28.96
C ALA A 6 6.98 -3.76 -27.68
N ALA A 7 5.76 -4.15 -27.30
CA ALA A 7 5.10 -3.70 -26.09
C ALA A 7 5.83 -4.19 -24.83
N GLY A 8 6.25 -5.46 -24.80
CA GLY A 8 7.00 -6.00 -23.67
C GLY A 8 8.35 -5.30 -23.47
N LYS A 9 9.06 -4.95 -24.56
CA LYS A 9 10.29 -4.14 -24.49
C LYS A 9 10.02 -2.75 -23.92
N LEU A 10 8.93 -2.10 -24.36
CA LEU A 10 8.53 -0.79 -23.86
C LEU A 10 8.27 -0.84 -22.34
N PHE A 11 7.49 -1.80 -21.86
CA PHE A 11 7.19 -1.95 -20.45
C PHE A 11 8.43 -2.30 -19.62
N ALA A 12 9.29 -3.21 -20.10
CA ALA A 12 10.55 -3.53 -19.42
C ALA A 12 11.44 -2.29 -19.26
N LEU A 13 11.44 -1.38 -20.24
CA LEU A 13 12.19 -0.14 -20.15
C LEU A 13 11.54 0.86 -19.17
N LEU A 14 10.21 0.93 -19.11
CA LEU A 14 9.50 1.76 -18.14
C LEU A 14 9.71 1.27 -16.71
N ASP A 15 9.68 -0.04 -16.47
CA ASP A 15 9.93 -0.66 -15.18
C ASP A 15 11.41 -0.50 -14.72
N ALA A 16 12.31 -0.18 -15.63
CA ALA A 16 13.71 0.08 -15.32
C ALA A 16 13.93 1.42 -14.57
N PHE A 17 12.98 2.34 -14.63
CA PHE A 17 13.00 3.53 -13.80
C PHE A 17 12.60 3.17 -12.37
N GLY A 18 13.41 3.55 -11.40
CA GLY A 18 13.17 3.28 -9.97
C GLY A 18 13.15 4.57 -9.15
N PRO A 19 12.75 4.48 -7.88
CA PRO A 19 12.71 5.62 -6.98
C PRO A 19 14.08 5.95 -6.35
N GLU A 20 15.10 5.16 -6.63
CA GLU A 20 16.43 5.25 -6.00
C GLU A 20 17.18 6.51 -6.41
N GLN A 21 16.90 6.99 -7.62
CA GLN A 21 17.52 8.20 -8.15
C GLN A 21 16.55 8.96 -9.07
N PRO A 22 16.72 10.29 -9.21
CA PRO A 22 15.79 11.12 -9.97
C PRO A 22 15.92 10.94 -11.49
N ASP A 23 17.05 10.51 -11.98
CA ASP A 23 17.32 10.30 -13.41
C ASP A 23 18.32 9.16 -13.66
N PHE A 24 18.32 8.63 -14.88
CA PHE A 24 19.07 7.46 -15.31
C PHE A 24 19.81 7.73 -16.62
N SER A 25 21.03 7.22 -16.77
CA SER A 25 21.71 7.17 -18.07
C SER A 25 21.12 6.10 -18.97
N LEU A 26 21.36 6.19 -20.28
CA LEU A 26 21.01 5.14 -21.24
C LEU A 26 21.61 3.78 -20.86
N ALA A 27 22.85 3.78 -20.34
CA ALA A 27 23.52 2.55 -19.96
C ALA A 27 22.85 1.86 -18.76
N GLU A 28 22.46 2.63 -17.74
CA GLU A 28 21.74 2.13 -16.56
C GLU A 28 20.37 1.56 -16.96
N LEU A 29 19.58 2.28 -17.78
CA LEU A 29 18.29 1.81 -18.25
C LEU A 29 18.42 0.55 -19.13
N SER A 30 19.42 0.48 -20.00
CA SER A 30 19.71 -0.70 -20.81
C SER A 30 20.04 -1.91 -19.94
N MET A 31 20.88 -1.75 -18.93
CA MET A 31 21.25 -2.82 -18.01
C MET A 31 20.04 -3.29 -17.17
N ARG A 32 19.28 -2.36 -16.60
CA ARG A 32 18.12 -2.66 -15.73
C ARG A 32 16.97 -3.31 -16.50
N SER A 33 16.73 -2.89 -17.75
CA SER A 33 15.67 -3.46 -18.59
C SER A 33 16.06 -4.77 -19.28
N GLY A 34 17.36 -5.13 -19.29
CA GLY A 34 17.87 -6.25 -20.06
C GLY A 34 17.87 -6.04 -21.57
N LEU A 35 17.62 -4.81 -22.06
CA LEU A 35 17.53 -4.50 -23.48
C LEU A 35 18.85 -3.94 -24.03
N PRO A 36 19.21 -4.23 -25.30
CA PRO A 36 20.35 -3.59 -25.95
C PRO A 36 20.24 -2.07 -25.94
N LYS A 37 21.38 -1.35 -25.83
CA LYS A 37 21.43 0.12 -25.81
C LYS A 37 20.72 0.75 -27.03
N SER A 38 20.90 0.19 -28.22
CA SER A 38 20.25 0.68 -29.46
C SER A 38 18.73 0.58 -29.38
N THR A 39 18.21 -0.53 -28.83
CA THR A 39 16.78 -0.73 -28.61
C THR A 39 16.23 0.22 -27.57
N SER A 40 16.92 0.34 -26.42
CA SER A 40 16.54 1.27 -25.35
C SER A 40 16.53 2.72 -25.84
N HIS A 41 17.54 3.15 -26.60
CA HIS A 41 17.60 4.49 -27.17
C HIS A 41 16.41 4.79 -28.10
N ARG A 42 16.06 3.84 -28.99
CA ARG A 42 14.92 4.00 -29.90
C ARG A 42 13.58 4.10 -29.15
N ILE A 43 13.39 3.30 -28.10
CA ILE A 43 12.17 3.35 -27.29
C ILE A 43 12.11 4.66 -26.51
N LEU A 44 13.24 5.10 -25.91
CA LEU A 44 13.31 6.37 -25.21
C LEU A 44 12.99 7.56 -26.11
N ALA A 45 13.42 7.54 -27.39
CA ALA A 45 13.07 8.59 -28.35
C ALA A 45 11.56 8.66 -28.60
N VAL A 46 10.88 7.51 -28.73
CA VAL A 46 9.42 7.45 -28.85
C VAL A 46 8.75 7.98 -27.58
N LEU A 47 9.21 7.56 -26.40
CA LEU A 47 8.69 8.02 -25.11
C LEU A 47 8.90 9.53 -24.90
N GLN A 48 10.01 10.10 -25.40
CA GLN A 48 10.21 11.55 -25.37
C GLN A 48 9.19 12.30 -26.25
N THR A 49 8.92 11.82 -27.46
CA THR A 49 7.89 12.39 -28.32
C THR A 49 6.52 12.35 -27.65
N TRP A 50 6.21 11.27 -26.94
CA TRP A 50 4.97 11.10 -26.18
C TRP A 50 4.96 11.87 -24.83
N ARG A 51 6.07 12.53 -24.46
CA ARG A 51 6.27 13.22 -23.17
C ARG A 51 6.22 12.30 -21.94
N GLY A 52 6.34 10.98 -22.14
CA GLY A 52 6.45 9.99 -21.06
C GLY A 52 7.85 9.92 -20.44
N VAL A 53 8.86 10.40 -21.16
CA VAL A 53 10.24 10.51 -20.69
C VAL A 53 10.78 11.88 -21.06
N GLU A 54 11.53 12.49 -20.17
CA GLU A 54 12.30 13.71 -20.40
C GLU A 54 13.79 13.40 -20.39
N ARG A 55 14.56 14.13 -21.21
CA ARG A 55 16.01 14.08 -21.18
C ARG A 55 16.56 15.38 -20.60
N SER A 56 17.37 15.26 -19.56
CA SER A 56 18.02 16.39 -18.92
C SER A 56 19.15 16.97 -19.78
N VAL A 57 19.65 18.16 -19.43
CA VAL A 57 20.81 18.80 -20.08
C VAL A 57 22.05 17.89 -19.98
N SER A 58 22.19 17.13 -18.91
CA SER A 58 23.26 16.14 -18.72
C SER A 58 23.09 14.87 -19.58
N GLY A 59 22.04 14.78 -20.39
CA GLY A 59 21.77 13.63 -21.26
C GLY A 59 21.14 12.43 -20.54
N ARG A 60 20.78 12.57 -19.26
CA ARG A 60 20.10 11.53 -18.46
C ARG A 60 18.58 11.58 -18.67
N TYR A 61 17.90 10.49 -18.40
CA TYR A 61 16.46 10.30 -18.63
C TYR A 61 15.72 10.21 -17.29
N ARG A 62 14.54 10.85 -17.23
CA ARG A 62 13.60 10.74 -16.11
C ARG A 62 12.17 10.57 -16.62
N GLN A 63 11.27 10.15 -15.74
CA GLN A 63 9.84 10.06 -16.08
C GLN A 63 9.31 11.46 -16.41
N GLY A 64 8.55 11.56 -17.50
CA GLY A 64 7.94 12.80 -17.99
C GLY A 64 6.55 13.03 -17.41
N ILE A 65 6.07 14.26 -17.63
CA ILE A 65 4.77 14.74 -17.10
C ILE A 65 3.56 13.91 -17.57
N LYS A 66 3.68 13.18 -18.68
CA LYS A 66 2.58 12.36 -19.23
C LYS A 66 2.09 11.28 -18.28
N PHE A 67 2.99 10.71 -17.48
CA PHE A 67 2.59 9.75 -16.45
C PHE A 67 1.77 10.39 -15.33
N PHE A 68 2.07 11.65 -14.97
CA PHE A 68 1.25 12.38 -14.01
C PHE A 68 -0.16 12.66 -14.57
N GLU A 69 -0.27 13.09 -15.83
CA GLU A 69 -1.56 13.31 -16.49
C GLU A 69 -2.42 12.02 -16.49
N LEU A 70 -1.81 10.88 -16.86
CA LEU A 70 -2.52 9.59 -16.86
C LEU A 70 -2.85 9.11 -15.45
N GLY A 71 -1.93 9.32 -14.51
CA GLY A 71 -2.13 8.97 -13.10
C GLY A 71 -3.28 9.77 -12.49
N GLY A 72 -3.44 11.06 -12.86
CA GLY A 72 -4.56 11.90 -12.46
C GLY A 72 -5.92 11.29 -12.84
N LEU A 73 -6.05 10.76 -14.05
CA LEU A 73 -7.29 10.11 -14.50
C LEU A 73 -7.65 8.85 -13.68
N VAL A 74 -6.67 8.20 -13.07
CA VAL A 74 -6.91 7.06 -12.17
C VAL A 74 -7.30 7.55 -10.78
N GLN A 75 -6.70 8.65 -10.29
CA GLN A 75 -7.00 9.23 -8.98
C GLN A 75 -8.47 9.67 -8.89
N ASP A 76 -9.03 10.26 -9.94
CA ASP A 76 -10.44 10.66 -9.99
C ASP A 76 -11.42 9.48 -9.79
N ARG A 77 -10.97 8.24 -10.06
CA ARG A 77 -11.73 7.02 -9.78
C ARG A 77 -11.52 6.46 -8.37
N LEU A 78 -10.53 6.96 -7.64
CA LEU A 78 -10.23 6.55 -6.26
C LEU A 78 -11.00 7.43 -5.26
N ARG A 79 -12.33 7.47 -5.37
CA ARG A 79 -13.21 8.19 -4.43
C ARG A 79 -12.85 7.95 -2.95
N ILE A 80 -12.30 6.79 -2.65
CA ILE A 80 -11.87 6.45 -1.29
C ILE A 80 -10.77 7.39 -0.76
N ARG A 81 -9.87 7.88 -1.64
CA ARG A 81 -8.82 8.83 -1.26
C ARG A 81 -9.40 10.15 -0.78
N GLU A 82 -10.33 10.72 -1.54
CA GLU A 82 -10.99 11.98 -1.21
C GLU A 82 -11.76 11.88 0.10
N VAL A 83 -12.51 10.79 0.27
CA VAL A 83 -13.28 10.54 1.49
C VAL A 83 -12.39 10.30 2.70
N ALA A 84 -11.26 9.63 2.53
CA ALA A 84 -10.35 9.28 3.63
C ALA A 84 -9.47 10.46 4.08
N LEU A 85 -9.15 11.39 3.17
CA LEU A 85 -8.17 12.45 3.41
C LEU A 85 -8.43 13.29 4.68
N PRO A 86 -9.64 13.80 4.95
CA PRO A 86 -9.90 14.57 6.18
C PRO A 86 -9.62 13.75 7.46
N TYR A 87 -9.99 12.48 7.49
CA TYR A 87 -9.76 11.60 8.64
C TYR A 87 -8.28 11.26 8.82
N MET A 88 -7.54 11.18 7.72
CA MET A 88 -6.08 11.00 7.75
C MET A 88 -5.39 12.24 8.31
N GLU A 89 -5.85 13.44 7.93
CA GLU A 89 -5.35 14.72 8.43
C GLU A 89 -5.60 14.86 9.93
N ASP A 90 -6.79 14.48 10.43
CA ASP A 90 -7.12 14.46 11.86
C ASP A 90 -6.21 13.51 12.64
N LEU A 91 -5.98 12.30 12.11
CA LEU A 91 -5.06 11.34 12.71
C LEU A 91 -3.62 11.88 12.72
N LEU A 92 -3.15 12.49 11.62
CA LEU A 92 -1.83 13.11 11.56
C LEU A 92 -1.69 14.25 12.58
N ALA A 93 -2.68 15.13 12.67
CA ALA A 93 -2.67 16.27 13.59
C ALA A 93 -2.62 15.80 15.05
N THR A 94 -3.38 14.75 15.38
CA THR A 94 -3.47 14.22 16.75
C THR A 94 -2.23 13.43 17.15
N THR A 95 -1.75 12.56 16.25
CA THR A 95 -0.66 11.61 16.57
C THR A 95 0.72 12.17 16.23
N ARG A 96 0.81 13.05 15.23
CA ARG A 96 2.04 13.53 14.58
C ARG A 96 2.91 12.41 14.00
N GLU A 97 2.30 11.24 13.76
CA GLU A 97 2.92 10.06 13.16
C GLU A 97 2.45 9.89 11.71
N MET A 98 3.11 9.02 10.95
CA MET A 98 2.74 8.76 9.56
C MET A 98 1.37 8.10 9.46
N VAL A 99 0.53 8.59 8.55
CA VAL A 99 -0.78 7.99 8.25
C VAL A 99 -0.77 7.50 6.81
N HIS A 100 -1.24 6.27 6.61
CA HIS A 100 -1.28 5.66 5.28
C HIS A 100 -2.69 5.19 4.94
N LEU A 101 -3.02 5.27 3.66
CA LEU A 101 -4.17 4.62 3.04
C LEU A 101 -3.66 3.68 1.95
N ALA A 102 -4.04 2.42 2.01
CA ALA A 102 -3.60 1.41 1.04
C ALA A 102 -4.74 0.47 0.65
N LYS A 103 -4.67 -0.08 -0.54
CA LYS A 103 -5.54 -1.16 -1.03
C LYS A 103 -4.71 -2.40 -1.37
N LEU A 104 -5.36 -3.55 -1.36
CA LEU A 104 -4.76 -4.79 -1.86
C LEU A 104 -4.75 -4.76 -3.40
N ASP A 105 -3.64 -5.17 -4.00
CA ASP A 105 -3.49 -5.32 -5.44
C ASP A 105 -2.58 -6.51 -5.76
N GLY A 106 -3.18 -7.63 -6.11
CA GLY A 106 -2.50 -8.92 -6.15
C GLY A 106 -2.09 -9.38 -4.76
N THR A 107 -0.81 -9.64 -4.57
CA THR A 107 -0.21 -10.06 -3.29
C THR A 107 0.40 -8.92 -2.48
N ASP A 108 0.38 -7.71 -3.05
CA ASP A 108 0.94 -6.51 -2.46
C ASP A 108 -0.16 -5.55 -1.98
N VAL A 109 0.21 -4.64 -1.11
CA VAL A 109 -0.54 -3.41 -0.89
C VAL A 109 0.02 -2.31 -1.78
N LEU A 110 -0.89 -1.56 -2.41
CA LEU A 110 -0.59 -0.33 -3.12
C LEU A 110 -0.99 0.86 -2.24
N TYR A 111 -0.02 1.70 -1.90
CA TYR A 111 -0.29 2.91 -1.12
C TYR A 111 -0.97 3.97 -2.00
N ILE A 112 -2.21 4.35 -1.64
CA ILE A 112 -3.03 5.36 -2.33
C ILE A 112 -2.67 6.76 -1.83
N GLU A 113 -2.46 6.89 -0.49
CA GLU A 113 -2.10 8.15 0.14
C GLU A 113 -1.15 7.92 1.32
N ARG A 114 -0.31 8.92 1.58
CA ARG A 114 0.62 8.94 2.70
C ARG A 114 0.76 10.37 3.22
N LEU A 115 0.38 10.58 4.46
CA LEU A 115 0.62 11.83 5.16
C LEU A 115 1.79 11.68 6.13
N VAL A 116 2.65 12.68 6.17
CA VAL A 116 3.85 12.69 7.02
C VAL A 116 3.94 14.01 7.78
N SER A 117 4.50 13.98 8.99
CA SER A 117 4.88 15.15 9.75
C SER A 117 6.40 15.35 9.68
N HIS A 118 6.88 16.48 10.18
CA HIS A 118 8.31 16.73 10.36
C HIS A 118 9.00 15.74 11.31
N ARG A 119 8.24 15.01 12.13
CA ARG A 119 8.73 13.97 13.05
C ARG A 119 8.75 12.58 12.43
N SER A 120 8.22 12.42 11.22
CA SER A 120 8.15 11.12 10.54
C SER A 120 9.55 10.60 10.23
N VAL A 121 9.75 9.32 10.46
CA VAL A 121 11.00 8.63 10.15
C VAL A 121 10.96 8.05 8.73
N ARG A 122 12.10 7.58 8.24
CA ARG A 122 12.14 6.89 6.94
C ARG A 122 11.31 5.62 6.99
N SER A 123 10.51 5.40 5.95
CA SER A 123 9.65 4.24 5.78
C SER A 123 9.75 3.77 4.32
N PRO A 124 9.65 2.46 4.04
CA PRO A 124 9.60 1.95 2.67
C PRO A 124 8.34 2.38 1.91
N SER A 125 7.31 2.83 2.63
CA SER A 125 6.05 3.28 2.04
C SER A 125 6.21 4.60 1.27
N ARG A 126 5.63 4.67 0.09
CA ARG A 126 5.46 5.90 -0.70
C ARG A 126 4.15 5.83 -1.48
N VAL A 127 3.58 6.96 -1.83
CA VAL A 127 2.39 7.00 -2.72
C VAL A 127 2.72 6.28 -4.02
N ALA A 128 1.80 5.46 -4.50
CA ALA A 128 1.96 4.53 -5.62
C ALA A 128 3.07 3.46 -5.42
N GLY A 129 3.62 3.32 -4.21
CA GLY A 129 4.55 2.25 -3.86
C GLY A 129 3.83 0.97 -3.49
N ARG A 130 4.53 -0.16 -3.65
CA ARG A 130 4.06 -1.50 -3.31
C ARG A 130 4.91 -2.10 -2.21
N VAL A 131 4.27 -2.82 -1.31
CA VAL A 131 4.93 -3.63 -0.28
C VAL A 131 4.14 -4.93 -0.13
N PRO A 132 4.77 -6.10 0.09
CA PRO A 132 4.07 -7.35 0.30
C PRO A 132 3.00 -7.23 1.39
N ALA A 133 1.76 -7.61 1.07
CA ALA A 133 0.63 -7.44 1.97
C ALA A 133 0.80 -8.19 3.29
N ALA A 134 1.44 -9.36 3.25
CA ALA A 134 1.67 -10.18 4.43
C ALA A 134 2.56 -9.51 5.49
N CYS A 135 3.47 -8.60 5.08
CA CYS A 135 4.41 -7.94 5.97
C CYS A 135 3.90 -6.60 6.53
N THR A 136 2.70 -6.15 6.15
CA THR A 136 2.21 -4.81 6.54
C THR A 136 0.95 -4.87 7.38
N GLY A 137 0.80 -3.94 8.32
CA GLY A 137 -0.43 -3.80 9.09
C GLY A 137 -1.65 -3.59 8.19
N VAL A 138 -1.58 -2.68 7.19
CA VAL A 138 -2.68 -2.44 6.24
C VAL A 138 -3.02 -3.68 5.41
N GLY A 139 -2.01 -4.44 4.97
CA GLY A 139 -2.23 -5.67 4.20
C GLY A 139 -2.90 -6.76 5.03
N LYS A 140 -2.40 -7.03 6.22
CA LYS A 140 -3.01 -8.01 7.14
C LYS A 140 -4.43 -7.58 7.55
N ALA A 141 -4.68 -6.28 7.74
CA ALA A 141 -6.03 -5.77 8.03
C ALA A 141 -7.01 -6.05 6.88
N ILE A 142 -6.60 -5.90 5.62
CA ILE A 142 -7.44 -6.24 4.46
C ILE A 142 -7.60 -7.76 4.34
N LEU A 143 -6.50 -8.52 4.39
CA LEU A 143 -6.49 -9.96 4.20
C LEU A 143 -7.34 -10.70 5.24
N ALA A 144 -7.38 -10.22 6.47
CA ALA A 144 -8.19 -10.81 7.53
C ALA A 144 -9.68 -10.87 7.17
N PHE A 145 -10.18 -9.97 6.35
CA PHE A 145 -11.59 -9.89 5.93
C PHE A 145 -11.79 -10.20 4.44
N SER A 146 -10.72 -10.59 3.73
CA SER A 146 -10.80 -11.03 2.34
C SER A 146 -11.29 -12.47 2.23
N SER A 147 -11.69 -12.88 1.01
CA SER A 147 -12.09 -14.27 0.76
C SER A 147 -10.94 -15.26 1.00
N PRO A 148 -11.24 -16.52 1.35
CA PRO A 148 -10.19 -17.54 1.53
C PRO A 148 -9.29 -17.73 0.31
N ASP A 149 -9.80 -17.52 -0.91
CA ASP A 149 -9.03 -17.70 -2.14
C ASP A 149 -7.99 -16.57 -2.32
N VAL A 150 -8.31 -15.35 -1.91
CA VAL A 150 -7.35 -14.23 -1.87
C VAL A 150 -6.23 -14.54 -0.88
N VAL A 151 -6.56 -15.01 0.32
CA VAL A 151 -5.57 -15.37 1.34
C VAL A 151 -4.68 -16.52 0.85
N LYS A 152 -5.26 -17.56 0.25
CA LYS A 152 -4.52 -18.67 -0.35
C LYS A 152 -3.56 -18.21 -1.43
N SER A 153 -3.98 -17.27 -2.31
CA SER A 153 -3.11 -16.74 -3.37
C SER A 153 -1.90 -16.01 -2.81
N VAL A 154 -2.07 -15.25 -1.72
CA VAL A 154 -0.96 -14.55 -1.04
C VAL A 154 0.01 -15.57 -0.42
N ILE A 155 -0.50 -16.60 0.25
CA ILE A 155 0.33 -17.65 0.85
C ILE A 155 1.08 -18.44 -0.25
N ALA A 156 0.40 -18.77 -1.35
CA ALA A 156 1.00 -19.53 -2.46
C ALA A 156 2.10 -18.73 -3.20
N ALA A 157 2.00 -17.41 -3.24
CA ALA A 157 3.05 -16.54 -3.78
C ALA A 157 4.30 -16.47 -2.88
N GLY A 158 4.18 -16.94 -1.63
CA GLY A 158 5.21 -16.91 -0.61
C GLY A 158 5.02 -15.75 0.37
N LEU A 159 5.45 -16.00 1.62
CA LEU A 159 5.45 -15.01 2.69
C LEU A 159 6.89 -14.48 2.85
N PRO A 160 7.23 -13.30 2.31
CA PRO A 160 8.60 -12.82 2.29
C PRO A 160 9.09 -12.38 3.67
N ALA A 161 10.38 -12.58 3.94
CA ALA A 161 11.07 -12.08 5.12
C ALA A 161 11.74 -10.74 4.80
N LEU A 162 11.05 -9.61 5.03
CA LEU A 162 11.64 -8.28 4.89
C LEU A 162 12.53 -7.92 6.08
N THR A 163 12.20 -8.48 7.25
CA THR A 163 12.94 -8.34 8.49
C THR A 163 12.95 -9.69 9.24
N PRO A 164 13.75 -9.85 10.29
CA PRO A 164 13.68 -11.04 11.15
C PRO A 164 12.33 -11.23 11.85
N TYR A 165 11.49 -10.19 11.92
CA TYR A 165 10.16 -10.24 12.57
C TYR A 165 9.02 -10.53 11.59
N SER A 166 9.28 -10.58 10.27
CA SER A 166 8.26 -10.91 9.28
C SER A 166 7.70 -12.32 9.49
N ILE A 167 6.40 -12.46 9.38
CA ILE A 167 5.71 -13.77 9.52
C ILE A 167 5.88 -14.54 8.21
N THR A 168 6.69 -15.60 8.24
CA THR A 168 6.97 -16.46 7.08
C THR A 168 6.27 -17.82 7.14
N ASN A 169 5.74 -18.21 8.30
CA ASN A 169 5.02 -19.46 8.49
C ASN A 169 3.54 -19.29 8.14
N PRO A 170 2.98 -20.07 7.18
CA PRO A 170 1.58 -19.97 6.78
C PRO A 170 0.56 -20.21 7.92
N VAL A 171 0.85 -21.12 8.84
CA VAL A 171 -0.05 -21.41 9.96
C VAL A 171 -0.11 -20.22 10.91
N GLN A 172 1.04 -19.69 11.31
CA GLN A 172 1.13 -18.48 12.14
C GLN A 172 0.48 -17.28 11.47
N PHE A 173 0.60 -17.17 10.14
CA PHE A 173 -0.03 -16.09 9.38
C PHE A 173 -1.56 -16.20 9.44
N LEU A 174 -2.14 -17.39 9.22
CA LEU A 174 -3.58 -17.62 9.33
C LEU A 174 -4.10 -17.35 10.75
N GLU A 175 -3.42 -17.81 11.79
CA GLU A 175 -3.76 -17.50 13.18
C GLU A 175 -3.73 -15.98 13.45
N THR A 176 -2.80 -15.27 12.84
CA THR A 176 -2.73 -13.82 12.95
C THR A 176 -3.93 -13.15 12.28
N LEU A 177 -4.35 -13.61 11.11
CA LEU A 177 -5.55 -13.08 10.44
C LEU A 177 -6.82 -13.35 11.26
N GLU A 178 -6.94 -14.52 11.90
CA GLU A 178 -8.08 -14.80 12.78
C GLU A 178 -8.11 -13.86 13.99
N ARG A 179 -6.96 -13.61 14.63
CA ARG A 179 -6.89 -12.62 15.72
C ARG A 179 -7.31 -11.23 15.26
N ILE A 180 -6.90 -10.82 14.06
CA ILE A 180 -7.28 -9.53 13.48
C ILE A 180 -8.80 -9.46 13.24
N ARG A 181 -9.45 -10.54 12.80
CA ARG A 181 -10.91 -10.61 12.66
C ARG A 181 -11.64 -10.34 13.97
N VAL A 182 -11.14 -10.93 15.06
CA VAL A 182 -11.72 -10.72 16.40
C VAL A 182 -11.47 -9.31 16.90
N LEU A 183 -10.24 -8.80 16.76
CA LEU A 183 -9.84 -7.49 17.27
C LEU A 183 -10.34 -6.34 16.38
N GLY A 184 -10.59 -6.57 15.10
CA GLY A 184 -10.92 -5.52 14.11
C GLY A 184 -9.78 -4.57 13.79
N VAL A 185 -8.55 -4.86 14.24
CA VAL A 185 -7.33 -4.12 13.97
C VAL A 185 -6.16 -5.06 13.77
N SER A 186 -5.18 -4.60 13.01
CA SER A 186 -3.93 -5.29 12.74
C SER A 186 -2.76 -4.48 13.30
N TYR A 187 -1.73 -5.19 13.71
CA TYR A 187 -0.45 -4.61 14.10
C TYR A 187 0.64 -5.06 13.14
N ASP A 188 1.64 -4.19 12.94
CA ASP A 188 2.91 -4.53 12.31
C ASP A 188 3.99 -4.09 13.31
N SER A 189 4.70 -5.07 13.85
CA SER A 189 5.76 -4.86 14.82
C SER A 189 7.09 -5.16 14.13
N GLU A 190 7.61 -4.16 13.43
CA GLU A 190 8.87 -4.24 12.67
C GLU A 190 8.87 -5.29 11.53
N GLU A 191 7.72 -5.77 11.09
CA GLU A 191 7.62 -6.80 10.05
C GLU A 191 7.99 -6.26 8.66
N ALA A 192 7.56 -5.03 8.33
CA ALA A 192 7.89 -4.38 7.06
C ALA A 192 9.23 -3.63 7.09
N SER A 193 9.61 -3.09 8.24
CA SER A 193 10.85 -2.31 8.41
C SER A 193 11.24 -2.25 9.87
N LEU A 194 12.52 -2.55 10.15
CA LEU A 194 13.08 -2.41 11.51
C LEU A 194 12.91 -0.99 12.05
N GLY A 195 12.61 -0.87 13.33
CA GLY A 195 12.41 0.39 14.04
C GLY A 195 11.04 1.03 13.84
N LEU A 196 10.10 0.37 13.11
CA LEU A 196 8.74 0.88 12.88
C LEU A 196 7.69 -0.05 13.46
N ASN A 197 6.74 0.53 14.21
CA ASN A 197 5.48 -0.09 14.58
C ASN A 197 4.32 0.56 13.85
N CYS A 198 3.24 -0.21 13.68
CA CYS A 198 2.04 0.25 13.00
C CYS A 198 0.80 -0.36 13.64
N VAL A 199 -0.30 0.41 13.68
CA VAL A 199 -1.66 -0.09 13.88
C VAL A 199 -2.49 0.26 12.66
N ALA A 200 -3.29 -0.70 12.18
CA ALA A 200 -4.11 -0.54 10.99
C ALA A 200 -5.52 -1.10 11.21
N ALA A 201 -6.50 -0.54 10.51
CA ALA A 201 -7.85 -1.06 10.48
C ALA A 201 -8.41 -1.07 9.05
N PRO A 202 -9.27 -2.06 8.71
CA PRO A 202 -9.87 -2.18 7.40
C PRO A 202 -10.96 -1.12 7.18
N ILE A 203 -11.15 -0.75 5.91
CA ILE A 203 -12.24 0.08 5.42
C ILE A 203 -13.14 -0.80 4.56
N PHE A 204 -14.42 -0.87 4.93
CA PHE A 204 -15.42 -1.68 4.24
C PHE A 204 -16.31 -0.84 3.33
N ASN A 205 -16.78 -1.43 2.25
CA ASN A 205 -17.79 -0.83 1.37
C ASN A 205 -19.22 -1.28 1.75
N HIS A 206 -20.20 -0.87 0.95
CA HIS A 206 -21.62 -1.20 1.14
C HIS A 206 -21.93 -2.72 1.12
N THR A 207 -21.08 -3.55 0.54
CA THR A 207 -21.24 -5.01 0.55
C THR A 207 -20.62 -5.67 1.78
N GLY A 208 -19.89 -4.90 2.61
CA GLY A 208 -19.09 -5.42 3.71
C GLY A 208 -17.74 -6.01 3.28
N ALA A 209 -17.34 -5.81 2.02
CA ALA A 209 -16.01 -6.21 1.57
C ALA A 209 -14.94 -5.20 1.99
N PRO A 210 -13.73 -5.65 2.40
CA PRO A 210 -12.62 -4.76 2.69
C PRO A 210 -12.05 -4.20 1.38
N VAL A 211 -12.15 -2.89 1.17
CA VAL A 211 -11.70 -2.22 -0.07
C VAL A 211 -10.37 -1.50 0.09
N ALA A 212 -10.00 -1.21 1.32
CA ALA A 212 -8.74 -0.59 1.69
C ALA A 212 -8.47 -0.78 3.18
N ALA A 213 -7.35 -0.28 3.66
CA ALA A 213 -7.07 -0.09 5.08
C ALA A 213 -6.33 1.23 5.31
N MET A 214 -6.51 1.77 6.51
CA MET A 214 -5.78 2.94 6.99
C MET A 214 -4.89 2.52 8.16
N SER A 215 -3.71 3.15 8.28
CA SER A 215 -2.79 2.90 9.39
C SER A 215 -2.15 4.16 9.94
N VAL A 216 -1.73 4.08 11.21
CA VAL A 216 -0.80 5.01 11.83
C VAL A 216 0.49 4.25 12.12
N SER A 217 1.63 4.80 11.69
CA SER A 217 2.95 4.18 11.81
C SER A 217 3.96 5.15 12.40
N GLY A 218 4.76 4.68 13.31
CA GLY A 218 5.81 5.49 13.97
C GLY A 218 6.93 4.63 14.54
N PRO A 219 7.97 5.26 15.08
CA PRO A 219 9.11 4.55 15.65
C PRO A 219 8.73 3.69 16.85
N VAL A 220 9.38 2.54 16.95
CA VAL A 220 9.37 1.73 18.18
C VAL A 220 9.76 2.57 19.38
N GLY A 221 9.06 2.40 20.49
CA GLY A 221 9.28 3.15 21.75
C GLY A 221 8.64 4.54 21.78
N ARG A 222 8.16 5.08 20.64
CA ARG A 222 7.40 6.34 20.61
C ARG A 222 5.92 6.11 20.28
N LEU A 223 5.62 5.27 19.30
CA LEU A 223 4.26 4.88 18.97
C LEU A 223 3.77 3.85 19.99
N SER A 224 2.60 4.08 20.57
CA SER A 224 1.82 3.09 21.32
C SER A 224 0.64 2.66 20.47
N PRO A 225 0.77 1.55 19.69
CA PRO A 225 -0.27 1.13 18.74
C PRO A 225 -1.62 0.87 19.40
N GLU A 226 -1.62 0.30 20.62
CA GLU A 226 -2.82 -0.05 21.37
C GLU A 226 -3.63 1.20 21.77
N ALA A 227 -2.96 2.29 22.12
CA ALA A 227 -3.61 3.55 22.47
C ALA A 227 -4.33 4.19 21.29
N LEU A 228 -3.92 3.86 20.06
CA LEU A 228 -4.49 4.42 18.83
C LEU A 228 -5.64 3.58 18.24
N VAL A 229 -5.93 2.40 18.80
CA VAL A 229 -7.01 1.52 18.33
C VAL A 229 -8.37 2.24 18.23
N PRO A 230 -8.82 3.01 19.24
CA PRO A 230 -10.11 3.71 19.12
C PRO A 230 -10.13 4.72 17.98
N ALA A 231 -9.06 5.49 17.82
CA ALA A 231 -8.97 6.54 16.80
C ALA A 231 -8.94 5.96 15.38
N ILE A 232 -8.11 4.93 15.12
CA ILE A 232 -8.03 4.32 13.79
C ILE A 232 -9.33 3.61 13.41
N ARG A 233 -10.00 2.94 14.37
CA ARG A 233 -11.31 2.30 14.13
C ARG A 233 -12.39 3.33 13.84
N ALA A 234 -12.43 4.45 14.57
CA ALA A 234 -13.38 5.52 14.31
C ALA A 234 -13.20 6.12 12.91
N ALA A 235 -11.95 6.42 12.52
CA ALA A 235 -11.62 6.96 11.21
C ALA A 235 -12.01 6.00 10.08
N THR A 236 -11.62 4.72 10.16
CA THR A 236 -11.94 3.73 9.11
C THR A 236 -13.43 3.44 9.01
N LEU A 237 -14.15 3.41 10.14
CA LEU A 237 -15.61 3.27 10.16
C LEU A 237 -16.31 4.48 9.51
N ALA A 238 -15.84 5.70 9.80
CA ALA A 238 -16.39 6.91 9.20
C ALA A 238 -16.20 6.91 7.68
N VAL A 239 -15.00 6.57 7.19
CA VAL A 239 -14.74 6.39 5.75
C VAL A 239 -15.65 5.31 5.16
N GLY A 240 -15.77 4.16 5.81
CA GLY A 240 -16.63 3.08 5.36
C GLY A 240 -18.11 3.51 5.23
N ARG A 241 -18.62 4.29 6.18
CA ARG A 241 -20.00 4.85 6.11
C ARG A 241 -20.20 5.74 4.89
N HIS A 242 -19.22 6.56 4.53
CA HIS A 242 -19.28 7.35 3.29
C HIS A 242 -19.28 6.47 2.02
N LEU A 243 -18.72 5.25 2.12
CA LEU A 243 -18.75 4.23 1.06
C LEU A 243 -19.99 3.33 1.14
N GLY A 244 -20.97 3.67 2.00
CA GLY A 244 -22.21 2.96 2.16
C GLY A 244 -22.15 1.75 3.09
N TYR A 245 -21.06 1.57 3.85
CA TYR A 245 -20.93 0.50 4.82
C TYR A 245 -21.91 0.71 6.00
N GLN A 246 -22.70 -0.31 6.28
CA GLN A 246 -23.56 -0.37 7.45
C GLN A 246 -23.08 -1.51 8.36
N PRO A 247 -22.47 -1.19 9.53
CA PRO A 247 -22.09 -2.23 10.48
C PRO A 247 -23.34 -3.03 10.86
N LYS A 248 -23.28 -4.35 10.76
CA LYS A 248 -24.33 -5.18 11.34
C LYS A 248 -24.39 -4.88 12.82
N ALA A 249 -25.59 -4.53 13.34
CA ALA A 249 -25.81 -4.38 14.76
C ALA A 249 -25.35 -5.69 15.44
N MET A 250 -24.43 -5.57 16.40
CA MET A 250 -24.12 -6.70 17.27
C MET A 250 -25.42 -7.05 17.99
N THR A 251 -26.05 -8.15 17.61
CA THR A 251 -27.09 -8.78 18.42
C THR A 251 -26.42 -9.20 19.72
N VAL A 252 -26.54 -8.38 20.74
CA VAL A 252 -26.25 -8.81 22.11
C VAL A 252 -27.23 -9.95 22.37
N PRO A 253 -26.76 -11.18 22.67
CA PRO A 253 -27.69 -12.23 23.08
C PRO A 253 -28.45 -11.69 24.31
N ALA A 254 -29.77 -11.64 24.23
CA ALA A 254 -30.58 -11.32 25.39
C ALA A 254 -30.18 -12.30 26.49
N ALA A 255 -29.60 -11.77 27.58
CA ALA A 255 -29.38 -12.57 28.78
C ALA A 255 -30.75 -13.18 29.14
N ALA A 256 -30.79 -14.50 29.11
CA ALA A 256 -31.95 -15.25 29.55
C ALA A 256 -32.28 -14.77 30.97
N ALA A 257 -33.37 -14.02 31.09
CA ALA A 257 -34.00 -13.74 32.37
C ALA A 257 -34.56 -15.08 32.86
N SER A 258 -33.82 -15.77 33.68
CA SER A 258 -34.26 -16.91 34.44
C SER A 258 -34.99 -16.38 35.67
N SER A 259 -36.27 -16.61 35.65
CA SER A 259 -37.19 -16.56 36.84
C SER A 259 -36.75 -17.56 37.87
#